data_8269d07364ff13a1a3eb4ece59d9a277
#
_entry.id   8269d07364ff13a1a3eb4ece59d9a277
#
_cell.length_a   1.000
_cell.length_b   1.000
_cell.length_c   1.000
_cell.angle_alpha   90.00
_cell.angle_beta   90.00
_cell.angle_gamma   90.00
#
_symmetry.space_group_name_H-M   'P 1'
#
loop_
_entity.id
_entity.type
_entity.pdbx_description
1 polymer ?
#
loop_
_entity_poly.entity_id
_entity_poly.type
_entity_poly.pdbx_seq_one_letter_code
_entity_poly.pdbx_strand_id
1 'polypeptide(L)'
;GHFPGRPTLPGVLMCESIAQLGAYVVLQDNRFKDKLPLFGGLENARFRRQVIPGDTLKLRVEVLRLSAARGGKAFGEAFVNGNLACSAELMFIAVEK
;
A
#
# COMPACT_ATOMS: atom_id res chain seq x y z
N GLY A 1 11.33 -6.33 -16.38
CA GLY A 1 10.57 -7.41 -15.77
C GLY A 1 11.47 -8.49 -15.21
N HIS A 2 10.95 -9.36 -14.41
CA HIS A 2 11.72 -10.46 -13.82
C HIS A 2 11.96 -11.61 -14.79
N PHE A 3 11.10 -11.73 -15.79
CA PHE A 3 11.16 -12.86 -16.71
C PHE A 3 11.47 -12.36 -18.11
N PRO A 4 12.51 -12.92 -18.76
CA PRO A 4 12.81 -12.55 -20.14
C PRO A 4 11.61 -12.78 -21.05
N GLY A 5 11.29 -11.80 -21.88
CA GLY A 5 10.20 -11.87 -22.83
C GLY A 5 8.81 -11.70 -22.24
N ARG A 6 8.68 -11.57 -20.92
CA ARG A 6 7.38 -11.40 -20.26
C ARG A 6 7.52 -10.38 -19.11
N PRO A 7 7.64 -9.09 -19.44
CA PRO A 7 7.76 -8.08 -18.39
C PRO A 7 6.50 -8.06 -17.52
N THR A 8 6.70 -8.11 -16.21
CA THR A 8 5.62 -8.05 -15.23
C THR A 8 5.98 -7.04 -14.15
N LEU A 9 4.97 -6.45 -13.54
CA LEU A 9 5.18 -5.61 -12.37
C LEU A 9 5.42 -6.53 -11.18
N PRO A 10 6.60 -6.45 -10.54
CA PRO A 10 6.87 -7.27 -9.37
C PRO A 10 5.88 -6.98 -8.23
N GLY A 11 5.55 -8.03 -7.47
CA GLY A 11 4.65 -7.89 -6.33
C GLY A 11 5.12 -6.84 -5.32
N VAL A 12 6.44 -6.72 -5.12
CA VAL A 12 6.98 -5.71 -4.20
C VAL A 12 6.66 -4.29 -4.66
N LEU A 13 6.62 -4.05 -5.97
CA LEU A 13 6.27 -2.72 -6.48
C LEU A 13 4.79 -2.42 -6.26
N MET A 14 3.92 -3.42 -6.35
CA MET A 14 2.51 -3.26 -6.00
C MET A 14 2.35 -2.91 -4.53
N CYS A 15 3.06 -3.61 -3.66
CA CYS A 15 3.04 -3.33 -2.22
C CYS A 15 3.57 -1.92 -1.92
N GLU A 16 4.63 -1.51 -2.61
CA GLU A 16 5.18 -0.16 -2.45
C GLU A 16 4.16 0.89 -2.87
N SER A 17 3.47 0.68 -3.98
CA SER A 17 2.43 1.61 -4.45
C SER A 17 1.30 1.71 -3.44
N ILE A 18 0.86 0.59 -2.87
CA ILE A 18 -0.16 0.56 -1.82
C ILE A 18 0.32 1.34 -0.59
N ALA A 19 1.58 1.13 -0.19
CA ALA A 19 2.16 1.81 0.97
C ALA A 19 2.23 3.32 0.76
N GLN A 20 2.60 3.77 -0.43
CA GLN A 20 2.65 5.20 -0.76
C GLN A 20 1.25 5.81 -0.71
N LEU A 21 0.26 5.13 -1.25
CA LEU A 21 -1.13 5.61 -1.18
C LEU A 21 -1.61 5.65 0.26
N GLY A 22 -1.28 4.63 1.05
CA GLY A 22 -1.65 4.59 2.46
C GLY A 22 -1.05 5.76 3.24
N ALA A 23 0.22 6.06 3.01
CA ALA A 23 0.88 7.19 3.65
C ALA A 23 0.21 8.51 3.27
N TYR A 24 -0.15 8.67 1.99
CA TYR A 24 -0.84 9.86 1.54
C TYR A 24 -2.19 10.02 2.24
N VAL A 25 -2.96 8.94 2.35
CA VAL A 25 -4.26 8.98 3.03
C VAL A 25 -4.10 9.37 4.51
N VAL A 26 -3.10 8.81 5.19
CA VAL A 26 -2.84 9.12 6.59
C VAL A 26 -2.45 10.59 6.77
N LEU A 27 -1.67 11.14 5.84
CA LEU A 27 -1.27 12.55 5.91
C LEU A 27 -2.45 13.51 5.81
N GLN A 28 -3.58 13.08 5.25
CA GLN A 28 -4.79 13.90 5.16
C GLN A 28 -5.57 13.95 6.46
N ASP A 29 -5.24 13.08 7.42
CA ASP A 29 -5.95 13.02 8.69
C ASP A 29 -5.42 14.09 9.65
N ASN A 30 -6.32 14.85 10.27
CA ASN A 30 -5.95 15.93 11.19
C ASN A 30 -5.13 15.46 12.38
N ARG A 31 -5.28 14.20 12.79
CA ARG A 31 -4.49 13.63 13.89
C ARG A 31 -3.00 13.60 13.60
N PHE A 32 -2.62 13.67 12.32
CA PHE A 32 -1.23 13.66 11.88
C PHE A 32 -0.72 15.04 11.44
N LYS A 33 -1.43 16.09 11.80
CA LYS A 33 -1.08 17.45 11.43
C LYS A 33 0.37 17.79 11.79
N ASP A 34 0.80 17.41 13.00
CA ASP A 34 2.14 17.70 13.51
C ASP A 34 2.99 16.43 13.61
N LYS A 35 2.59 15.38 12.91
CA LYS A 35 3.27 14.09 12.91
C LYS A 35 3.68 13.70 11.50
N LEU A 36 4.65 12.83 11.42
CA LEU A 36 5.07 12.23 10.17
C LEU A 36 4.79 10.73 10.22
N PRO A 37 3.95 10.21 9.32
CA PRO A 37 3.74 8.76 9.25
C PRO A 37 4.91 8.11 8.52
N LEU A 38 5.51 7.12 9.16
CA LEU A 38 6.54 6.31 8.54
C LEU A 38 6.00 4.90 8.33
N PHE A 39 6.33 4.31 7.19
CA PHE A 39 5.96 2.94 6.91
C PHE A 39 6.69 2.03 7.88
N GLY A 40 5.94 1.32 8.72
CA GLY A 40 6.51 0.47 9.77
C GLY A 40 6.61 -1.00 9.40
N GLY A 41 5.82 -1.45 8.44
CA GLY A 41 5.87 -2.85 8.03
C GLY A 41 4.70 -3.25 7.17
N LEU A 42 4.84 -4.46 6.60
CA LEU A 42 3.85 -5.07 5.74
C LEU A 42 3.56 -6.46 6.27
N GLU A 43 2.29 -6.78 6.45
CA GLU A 43 1.86 -8.10 6.93
C GLU A 43 0.83 -8.71 5.99
N ASN A 44 0.76 -10.03 5.97
CA ASN A 44 -0.26 -10.79 5.25
C ASN A 44 -0.35 -10.39 3.78
N ALA A 45 0.79 -10.13 3.15
CA ALA A 45 0.83 -9.81 1.74
C ALA A 45 0.46 -11.05 0.92
N ARG A 46 -0.48 -10.88 -0.01
CA ARG A 46 -0.95 -11.95 -0.89
C ARG A 46 -0.91 -11.48 -2.33
N PHE A 47 -0.32 -12.29 -3.19
CA PHE A 47 -0.20 -12.00 -4.61
C PHE A 47 -1.00 -13.04 -5.39
N ARG A 48 -1.97 -12.58 -6.17
CA ARG A 48 -2.90 -13.48 -6.87
C ARG A 48 -2.77 -13.41 -8.39
N ARG A 49 -2.30 -12.29 -8.92
CA ARG A 49 -2.19 -12.09 -10.37
C ARG A 49 -0.94 -11.31 -10.70
N GLN A 50 -0.41 -11.55 -11.89
CA GLN A 50 0.67 -10.74 -12.44
C GLN A 50 0.10 -9.48 -13.09
N VAL A 51 0.89 -8.42 -13.10
CA VAL A 51 0.57 -7.17 -13.79
C VAL A 51 1.58 -7.01 -14.91
N ILE A 52 1.08 -6.85 -16.13
CA ILE A 52 1.92 -6.68 -17.31
C ILE A 52 1.70 -5.28 -17.90
N PRO A 53 2.62 -4.79 -18.75
CA PRO A 53 2.42 -3.50 -19.43
C PRO A 53 1.08 -3.48 -20.16
N GLY A 54 0.38 -2.36 -20.06
CA GLY A 54 -0.94 -2.20 -20.66
C GLY A 54 -2.10 -2.51 -19.71
N ASP A 55 -1.84 -3.19 -18.60
CA ASP A 55 -2.90 -3.45 -17.61
C ASP A 55 -3.27 -2.17 -16.88
N THR A 56 -4.55 -2.07 -16.53
CA THR A 56 -5.04 -0.99 -15.68
C THR A 56 -4.95 -1.43 -14.23
N LEU A 57 -4.17 -0.69 -13.45
CA LEU A 57 -3.98 -0.97 -12.03
C LEU A 57 -4.79 0.02 -11.21
N LYS A 58 -5.67 -0.47 -10.36
CA LYS A 58 -6.44 0.35 -9.43
C LYS A 58 -6.03 0.00 -8.01
N LEU A 59 -5.74 1.02 -7.21
CA LEU A 59 -5.34 0.84 -5.82
C LEU A 59 -6.44 1.30 -4.88
N ARG A 60 -6.60 0.59 -3.78
CA ARG A 60 -7.55 0.95 -2.73
C ARG A 60 -6.87 0.76 -1.38
N VAL A 61 -7.04 1.74 -0.49
CA VAL A 61 -6.54 1.66 0.88
C VAL A 61 -7.65 2.02 1.84
N GLU A 62 -7.82 1.21 2.88
CA GLU A 62 -8.75 1.45 3.96
C GLU A 62 -7.97 1.55 5.27
N VAL A 63 -8.11 2.65 5.98
CA VAL A 63 -7.48 2.82 7.28
C VAL A 63 -8.30 2.06 8.31
N LEU A 64 -7.67 1.09 8.97
CA LEU A 64 -8.32 0.24 9.96
C LEU A 64 -8.23 0.82 11.36
N ARG A 65 -7.09 1.45 11.66
CA ARG A 65 -6.83 2.01 12.97
C ARG A 65 -5.82 3.15 12.81
N LEU A 66 -6.04 4.23 13.53
CA LEU A 66 -5.15 5.38 13.43
C LEU A 66 -5.04 6.04 14.80
N SER A 67 -3.80 6.22 15.26
CA SER A 67 -3.49 6.87 16.54
C SER A 67 -2.29 7.79 16.36
N ALA A 68 -2.43 9.06 16.73
CA ALA A 68 -1.32 10.00 16.66
C ALA A 68 -0.17 9.62 17.59
N ALA A 69 -0.45 8.85 18.64
CA ALA A 69 0.57 8.43 19.60
C ALA A 69 1.31 7.17 19.16
N ARG A 70 0.63 6.26 18.46
CA ARG A 70 1.16 4.92 18.17
C ARG A 70 1.30 4.62 16.69
N GLY A 71 0.73 5.44 15.80
CA GLY A 71 0.66 5.15 14.39
C GLY A 71 -0.64 4.46 14.01
N GLY A 72 -0.60 3.59 13.03
CA GLY A 72 -1.83 3.00 12.54
C GLY A 72 -1.65 1.77 11.70
N LYS A 73 -2.79 1.24 11.28
CA LYS A 73 -2.86 0.07 10.43
C LYS A 73 -3.87 0.33 9.31
N ALA A 74 -3.53 -0.09 8.11
CA ALA A 74 -4.40 0.04 6.96
C ALA A 74 -4.40 -1.26 6.16
N PHE A 75 -5.45 -1.47 5.38
CA PHE A 75 -5.54 -2.59 4.46
C PHE A 75 -5.52 -2.04 3.04
N GLY A 76 -4.60 -2.57 2.23
CA GLY A 76 -4.45 -2.14 0.86
C GLY A 76 -4.72 -3.25 -0.14
N GLU A 77 -5.27 -2.86 -1.29
CA GLU A 77 -5.57 -3.78 -2.37
C GLU A 77 -5.17 -3.16 -3.69
N ALA A 78 -4.68 -4.02 -4.59
CA ALA A 78 -4.41 -3.63 -5.97
C ALA A 78 -5.23 -4.54 -6.88
N PHE A 79 -5.93 -3.92 -7.83
CA PHE A 79 -6.77 -4.63 -8.79
C PHE A 79 -6.21 -4.45 -10.18
N VAL A 80 -6.17 -5.53 -10.94
CA VAL A 80 -5.75 -5.53 -12.34
C VAL A 80 -7.00 -5.81 -13.18
N ASN A 81 -7.39 -4.82 -13.98
CA ASN A 81 -8.56 -4.94 -14.87
C ASN A 81 -9.80 -5.41 -14.10
N GLY A 82 -9.97 -4.90 -12.88
CA GLY A 82 -11.12 -5.22 -12.04
C GLY A 82 -10.99 -6.47 -11.18
N ASN A 83 -9.86 -7.18 -11.27
CA ASN A 83 -9.62 -8.42 -10.50
C ASN A 83 -8.54 -8.20 -9.45
N LEU A 84 -8.75 -8.71 -8.26
CA LEU A 84 -7.79 -8.56 -7.17
C LEU A 84 -6.46 -9.22 -7.55
N ALA A 85 -5.39 -8.43 -7.54
CA ALA A 85 -4.05 -8.89 -7.85
C ALA A 85 -3.16 -9.01 -6.63
N CYS A 86 -3.32 -8.09 -5.68
CA CYS A 86 -2.50 -8.06 -4.47
C CYS A 86 -3.28 -7.46 -3.32
N SER A 87 -3.04 -7.96 -2.12
CA SER A 87 -3.56 -7.35 -0.90
C SER A 87 -2.51 -7.42 0.19
N ALA A 88 -2.54 -6.47 1.11
CA ALA A 88 -1.60 -6.43 2.22
C ALA A 88 -2.12 -5.55 3.35
N GLU A 89 -1.68 -5.85 4.56
CA GLU A 89 -1.88 -4.98 5.70
C GLU A 89 -0.65 -4.12 5.86
N LEU A 90 -0.87 -2.82 6.08
CA LEU A 90 0.19 -1.82 6.22
C LEU A 90 0.21 -1.31 7.65
N MET A 91 1.40 -1.18 8.20
CA MET A 91 1.58 -0.59 9.53
C MET A 91 2.37 0.69 9.42
N PHE A 92 1.91 1.72 10.12
CA PHE A 92 2.55 3.03 10.15
C PHE A 92 2.93 3.39 11.58
N ILE A 93 4.05 4.10 11.69
CA ILE A 93 4.52 4.64 12.95
C ILE A 93 4.39 6.15 12.88
N ALA A 94 3.86 6.78 13.94
CA ALA A 94 3.78 8.23 14.01
C ALA A 94 5.03 8.77 14.70
N VAL A 95 5.71 9.73 14.06
CA VAL A 95 6.88 10.39 14.65
C VAL A 95 6.67 11.89 14.61
N GLU A 96 7.37 12.60 15.48
CA GLU A 96 7.33 14.07 15.49
C GLU A 96 7.98 14.61 14.20
N LYS A 97 7.42 15.65 13.68
CA LYS A 97 8.03 16.38 12.58
C LYS A 97 9.25 17.14 13.02
#